data_2b8a166462cf00abe3217bfd34a9d47f
#
_entry.id   2b8a166462cf00abe3217bfd34a9d47f
#
_cell.length_a   1.000
_cell.length_b   1.000
_cell.length_c   1.000
_cell.angle_alpha   90.00
_cell.angle_beta   90.00
_cell.angle_gamma   90.00
#
_symmetry.space_group_name_H-M   'P 1'
#
loop_
_entity.id
_entity.type
_entity.pdbx_description
1 polymer ?
#
loop_
_entity_poly.entity_id
_entity_poly.type
_entity_poly.pdbx_seq_one_letter_code
_entity_poly.pdbx_strand_id
1 'polypeptide(L)'
;PSAEQLAFNSQGACPKCGGTGSVRTVDLDSLVPDDSISIDEGAVAPWNSLMWSLMTDVCREMGVRTDIPFKDLTDEEKDIVYHGPAEKKHIFYKAKKSNQAGELDFTYYNAVYTVENALAKVKDEKGMKRVEKFLKEEVCPECGGSRLSEAARAPKLCGIGLAEACKMTLKELVEWVAHVPESLPKEMRPMAESICESFKTVAKRLMDLGLSYLSLDRAAAT
;
A
#
# COMPACT_ATOMS: atom_id res chain seq x y z
N PRO A 1 -12.06 -20.67 11.04
CA PRO A 1 -12.47 -19.32 11.35
C PRO A 1 -13.89 -19.24 11.84
N SER A 2 -14.23 -18.24 12.68
CA SER A 2 -15.61 -17.96 13.07
C SER A 2 -16.39 -17.31 11.91
N ALA A 3 -17.72 -17.27 12.02
CA ALA A 3 -18.55 -16.62 11.00
C ALA A 3 -18.20 -15.12 10.84
N GLU A 4 -17.84 -14.46 11.94
CA GLU A 4 -17.42 -13.05 11.91
C GLU A 4 -16.10 -12.84 11.14
N GLN A 5 -15.19 -13.82 11.15
CA GLN A 5 -13.93 -13.76 10.37
C GLN A 5 -14.15 -14.00 8.87
N LEU A 6 -15.29 -14.60 8.49
CA LEU A 6 -15.66 -14.85 7.09
C LEU A 6 -16.50 -13.71 6.48
N ALA A 7 -16.17 -12.46 6.83
CA ALA A 7 -16.92 -11.30 6.35
C ALA A 7 -16.00 -10.08 6.10
N PHE A 8 -16.49 -9.12 5.32
CA PHE A 8 -15.84 -7.83 5.10
C PHE A 8 -16.07 -6.88 6.29
N ASN A 9 -15.49 -7.23 7.43
CA ASN A 9 -15.54 -6.47 8.68
C ASN A 9 -14.14 -6.42 9.32
N SER A 10 -14.03 -5.82 10.49
CA SER A 10 -12.74 -5.67 11.19
C SER A 10 -12.06 -6.99 11.57
N GLN A 11 -12.82 -8.08 11.76
CA GLN A 11 -12.27 -9.39 12.12
C GLN A 11 -11.83 -10.20 10.89
N GLY A 12 -12.52 -10.04 9.76
CA GLY A 12 -12.19 -10.66 8.48
C GLY A 12 -11.20 -9.86 7.64
N ALA A 13 -10.92 -8.61 8.01
CA ALA A 13 -10.05 -7.72 7.26
C ALA A 13 -8.60 -8.18 7.20
N CYS A 14 -7.95 -7.97 6.06
CA CYS A 14 -6.50 -8.13 5.94
C CYS A 14 -5.77 -7.18 6.90
N PRO A 15 -4.88 -7.67 7.78
CA PRO A 15 -4.20 -6.83 8.76
C PRO A 15 -3.26 -5.81 8.12
N LYS A 16 -2.69 -6.11 6.95
CA LYS A 16 -1.75 -5.24 6.21
C LYS A 16 -2.43 -3.98 5.70
N CYS A 17 -3.58 -4.12 5.05
CA CYS A 17 -4.29 -3.00 4.45
C CYS A 17 -5.54 -2.55 5.24
N GLY A 18 -5.83 -3.16 6.39
CA GLY A 18 -7.02 -2.84 7.18
C GLY A 18 -8.34 -3.08 6.44
N GLY A 19 -8.34 -3.95 5.42
CA GLY A 19 -9.54 -4.27 4.63
C GLY A 19 -9.79 -3.34 3.44
N THR A 20 -8.84 -2.45 3.09
CA THR A 20 -8.97 -1.56 1.92
C THR A 20 -8.67 -2.26 0.60
N GLY A 21 -7.82 -3.30 0.62
CA GLY A 21 -7.35 -4.01 -0.57
C GLY A 21 -6.13 -3.37 -1.23
N SER A 22 -5.77 -2.16 -0.83
CA SER A 22 -4.61 -1.42 -1.33
C SER A 22 -3.72 -0.95 -0.18
N VAL A 23 -2.49 -0.61 -0.50
CA VAL A 23 -1.51 0.00 0.41
C VAL A 23 -0.86 1.20 -0.28
N ARG A 24 -0.47 2.18 0.53
CA ARG A 24 0.33 3.31 0.04
C ARG A 24 1.79 2.98 0.21
N THR A 25 2.54 3.03 -0.88
CA THR A 25 3.99 2.80 -0.92
C THR A 25 4.70 4.04 -1.45
N VAL A 26 6.00 4.13 -1.21
CA VAL A 26 6.80 5.24 -1.74
C VAL A 26 6.91 5.08 -3.26
N ASP A 27 6.61 6.15 -3.98
CA ASP A 27 6.80 6.23 -5.41
C ASP A 27 8.22 6.74 -5.70
N LEU A 28 9.12 5.86 -6.13
CA LEU A 28 10.52 6.18 -6.36
C LEU A 28 10.69 7.27 -7.42
N ASP A 29 9.86 7.28 -8.45
CA ASP A 29 9.95 8.28 -9.53
C ASP A 29 9.62 9.69 -9.01
N SER A 30 8.80 9.79 -7.98
CA SER A 30 8.44 11.06 -7.35
C SER A 30 9.53 11.65 -6.46
N LEU A 31 10.52 10.84 -6.04
CA LEU A 31 11.61 11.28 -5.15
C LEU A 31 12.61 12.17 -5.89
N VAL A 32 12.83 11.93 -7.17
CA VAL A 32 13.69 12.72 -8.05
C VAL A 32 12.92 13.08 -9.31
N PRO A 33 12.03 14.07 -9.26
CA PRO A 33 11.16 14.43 -10.38
C PRO A 33 11.91 15.08 -11.55
N ASP A 34 13.09 15.63 -11.31
CA ASP A 34 13.99 16.18 -12.33
C ASP A 34 15.41 15.67 -12.07
N ASP A 35 15.82 14.70 -12.84
CA ASP A 35 17.16 14.10 -12.77
C ASP A 35 18.23 14.87 -13.53
N SER A 36 17.85 15.93 -14.26
CA SER A 36 18.77 16.81 -14.97
C SER A 36 19.49 17.82 -14.08
N ILE A 37 19.01 18.02 -12.84
CA ILE A 37 19.61 18.87 -11.84
C ILE A 37 20.40 18.05 -10.81
N SER A 38 21.30 18.70 -10.10
CA SER A 38 22.12 18.07 -9.04
C SER A 38 21.37 17.98 -7.70
N ILE A 39 21.89 17.16 -6.78
CA ILE A 39 21.39 17.11 -5.40
C ILE A 39 21.56 18.47 -4.70
N ASP A 40 22.65 19.18 -4.98
CA ASP A 40 22.89 20.53 -4.46
C ASP A 40 21.84 21.54 -4.94
N GLU A 41 21.32 21.36 -6.16
CA GLU A 41 20.24 22.15 -6.73
C GLU A 41 18.84 21.70 -6.28
N GLY A 42 18.73 20.57 -5.57
CA GLY A 42 17.51 20.10 -4.98
C GLY A 42 16.84 18.94 -5.72
N ALA A 43 17.58 18.13 -6.47
CA ALA A 43 17.03 16.97 -7.20
C ALA A 43 16.20 16.03 -6.32
N VAL A 44 16.64 15.81 -5.05
CA VAL A 44 15.94 14.94 -4.11
C VAL A 44 14.83 15.70 -3.39
N ALA A 45 13.64 15.65 -3.95
CA ALA A 45 12.48 16.43 -3.51
C ALA A 45 12.05 16.22 -2.05
N PRO A 46 12.09 14.99 -1.46
CA PRO A 46 11.76 14.79 -0.04
C PRO A 46 12.66 15.56 0.92
N TRP A 47 13.96 15.67 0.63
CA TRP A 47 14.89 16.39 1.48
C TRP A 47 14.61 17.89 1.54
N ASN A 48 14.04 18.45 0.46
CA ASN A 48 13.68 19.86 0.39
C ASN A 48 12.40 20.20 1.15
N SER A 49 11.46 19.24 1.24
CA SER A 49 10.10 19.50 1.74
C SER A 49 9.75 18.80 3.05
N LEU A 50 10.40 17.68 3.37
CA LEU A 50 10.10 16.85 4.54
C LEU A 50 11.25 16.77 5.55
N MET A 51 12.46 17.18 5.15
CA MET A 51 13.68 17.10 5.94
C MET A 51 14.43 18.45 5.93
N TRP A 52 15.50 18.54 6.69
CA TRP A 52 16.36 19.70 6.69
C TRP A 52 17.34 19.68 5.51
N SER A 53 17.67 20.84 4.98
CA SER A 53 18.61 21.03 3.87
C SER A 53 20.03 20.48 4.11
N LEU A 54 20.37 20.15 5.35
CA LEU A 54 21.63 19.51 5.73
C LEU A 54 21.79 18.09 5.17
N MET A 55 20.74 17.45 4.73
CA MET A 55 20.82 16.07 4.23
C MET A 55 21.70 15.96 2.97
N THR A 56 21.77 17.03 2.18
CA THR A 56 22.69 17.11 1.03
C THR A 56 24.16 17.00 1.47
N ASP A 57 24.55 17.74 2.53
CA ASP A 57 25.91 17.68 3.06
C ASP A 57 26.24 16.31 3.64
N VAL A 58 25.29 15.69 4.37
CA VAL A 58 25.44 14.32 4.89
C VAL A 58 25.55 13.30 3.75
N CYS A 59 24.78 13.46 2.68
CA CYS A 59 24.83 12.59 1.50
C CYS A 59 26.21 12.64 0.82
N ARG A 60 26.83 13.81 0.78
CA ARG A 60 28.21 13.98 0.25
C ARG A 60 29.21 13.18 1.08
N GLU A 61 29.07 13.18 2.41
CA GLU A 61 29.91 12.39 3.31
C GLU A 61 29.62 10.88 3.26
N MET A 62 28.50 10.49 2.64
CA MET A 62 28.22 9.09 2.27
C MET A 62 28.96 8.65 0.99
N GLY A 63 29.69 9.56 0.33
CA GLY A 63 30.45 9.28 -0.88
C GLY A 63 29.68 9.51 -2.19
N VAL A 64 28.57 10.25 -2.15
CA VAL A 64 27.77 10.61 -3.32
C VAL A 64 28.20 11.96 -3.86
N ARG A 65 28.39 12.09 -5.17
CA ARG A 65 28.66 13.36 -5.84
C ARG A 65 27.37 14.18 -5.92
N THR A 66 27.30 15.27 -5.18
CA THR A 66 26.08 16.07 -5.05
C THR A 66 26.02 17.26 -6.02
N ASP A 67 27.11 17.55 -6.72
CA ASP A 67 27.34 18.70 -7.59
C ASP A 67 27.12 18.44 -9.08
N ILE A 68 26.83 17.21 -9.47
CA ILE A 68 26.54 16.80 -10.84
C ILE A 68 25.06 16.42 -11.03
N PRO A 69 24.50 16.44 -12.27
CA PRO A 69 23.14 15.98 -12.52
C PRO A 69 22.88 14.58 -11.96
N PHE A 70 21.72 14.39 -11.36
CA PHE A 70 21.37 13.11 -10.69
C PHE A 70 21.43 11.91 -11.66
N LYS A 71 21.06 12.12 -12.93
CA LYS A 71 21.14 11.11 -13.98
C LYS A 71 22.55 10.58 -14.21
N ASP A 72 23.58 11.41 -13.97
CA ASP A 72 25.00 11.12 -14.20
C ASP A 72 25.69 10.45 -12.99
N LEU A 73 24.95 10.24 -11.89
CA LEU A 73 25.39 9.42 -10.76
C LEU A 73 25.49 7.96 -11.15
N THR A 74 26.40 7.22 -10.53
CA THR A 74 26.48 5.76 -10.67
C THR A 74 25.28 5.07 -10.01
N ASP A 75 25.03 3.81 -10.34
CA ASP A 75 23.95 3.05 -9.73
C ASP A 75 24.14 2.88 -8.22
N GLU A 76 25.40 2.74 -7.77
CA GLU A 76 25.75 2.67 -6.35
C GLU A 76 25.44 3.99 -5.64
N GLU A 77 25.76 5.15 -6.24
CA GLU A 77 25.44 6.46 -5.69
C GLU A 77 23.92 6.68 -5.61
N LYS A 78 23.17 6.28 -6.64
CA LYS A 78 21.70 6.32 -6.64
C LYS A 78 21.11 5.41 -5.56
N ASP A 79 21.66 4.21 -5.38
CA ASP A 79 21.21 3.30 -4.33
C ASP A 79 21.45 3.88 -2.93
N ILE A 80 22.58 4.55 -2.70
CA ILE A 80 22.81 5.28 -1.44
C ILE A 80 21.72 6.34 -1.22
N VAL A 81 21.36 7.11 -2.25
CA VAL A 81 20.32 8.14 -2.14
C VAL A 81 18.96 7.53 -1.81
N TYR A 82 18.58 6.44 -2.45
CA TYR A 82 17.28 5.80 -2.25
C TYR A 82 17.23 4.93 -0.99
N HIS A 83 18.27 4.14 -0.70
CA HIS A 83 18.23 3.03 0.25
C HIS A 83 19.43 2.98 1.22
N GLY A 84 20.38 3.93 1.13
CA GLY A 84 21.59 3.92 1.95
C GLY A 84 21.29 3.82 3.45
N PRO A 85 22.20 3.19 4.23
CA PRO A 85 22.00 2.94 5.64
C PRO A 85 22.01 4.23 6.46
N ALA A 86 21.31 4.24 7.60
CA ALA A 86 21.32 5.33 8.55
C ALA A 86 22.67 5.37 9.28
N GLU A 87 23.60 6.13 8.77
CA GLU A 87 24.93 6.32 9.35
C GLU A 87 25.10 7.73 9.89
N LYS A 88 25.78 7.85 11.03
CA LYS A 88 26.15 9.14 11.61
C LYS A 88 27.41 9.65 10.94
N LYS A 89 27.32 10.83 10.33
CA LYS A 89 28.44 11.50 9.65
C LYS A 89 28.74 12.83 10.32
N HIS A 90 30.02 13.18 10.33
CA HIS A 90 30.50 14.50 10.74
C HIS A 90 30.49 15.44 9.55
N ILE A 91 29.74 16.54 9.64
CA ILE A 91 29.59 17.50 8.54
C ILE A 91 30.02 18.90 8.93
N PHE A 92 30.59 19.62 7.96
CA PHE A 92 30.81 21.05 8.02
C PHE A 92 29.59 21.76 7.46
N TYR A 93 28.87 22.48 8.29
CA TYR A 93 27.71 23.21 7.95
C TYR A 93 27.98 24.69 7.79
N LYS A 94 27.49 25.28 6.70
CA LYS A 94 27.49 26.72 6.48
C LYS A 94 26.06 27.21 6.29
N ALA A 95 25.58 28.04 7.20
CA ALA A 95 24.20 28.55 7.12
C ALA A 95 24.02 29.46 5.91
N LYS A 96 23.04 29.17 5.07
CA LYS A 96 22.71 29.96 3.85
C LYS A 96 22.33 31.43 4.14
N LYS A 97 21.92 31.75 5.38
CA LYS A 97 21.41 33.08 5.78
C LYS A 97 22.27 33.80 6.84
N SER A 98 23.26 33.16 7.37
CA SER A 98 24.23 33.77 8.32
C SER A 98 25.62 33.26 8.01
N ASN A 99 26.63 34.09 8.24
CA ASN A 99 28.01 33.69 8.03
C ASN A 99 28.52 32.69 9.10
N GLN A 100 27.63 32.02 9.80
CA GLN A 100 27.98 31.02 10.81
C GLN A 100 28.29 29.70 10.11
N ALA A 101 29.49 29.19 10.32
CA ALA A 101 29.91 27.85 9.98
C ALA A 101 30.09 27.07 11.30
N GLY A 102 29.75 25.82 11.29
CA GLY A 102 29.90 24.92 12.44
C GLY A 102 30.07 23.48 11.99
N GLU A 103 30.57 22.69 12.90
CA GLU A 103 30.68 21.25 12.74
C GLU A 103 29.54 20.58 13.53
N LEU A 104 28.90 19.59 12.97
CA LEU A 104 27.94 18.78 13.71
C LEU A 104 27.90 17.35 13.19
N ASP A 105 27.53 16.45 14.07
CA ASP A 105 27.26 15.08 13.73
C ASP A 105 25.78 14.93 13.38
N PHE A 106 25.50 14.42 12.18
CA PHE A 106 24.15 14.21 11.73
C PHE A 106 23.97 12.80 11.12
N THR A 107 22.82 12.19 11.37
CA THR A 107 22.51 10.87 10.83
C THR A 107 21.97 11.01 9.42
N TYR A 108 22.51 10.23 8.49
CA TYR A 108 22.01 10.11 7.14
C TYR A 108 20.64 9.43 7.12
N TYR A 109 19.70 10.02 6.40
CA TYR A 109 18.39 9.44 6.14
C TYR A 109 18.14 9.46 4.63
N ASN A 110 18.09 8.27 4.02
CA ASN A 110 17.84 8.13 2.60
C ASN A 110 16.45 8.68 2.20
N ALA A 111 16.23 8.86 0.89
CA ALA A 111 15.02 9.50 0.38
C ALA A 111 13.75 8.69 0.69
N VAL A 112 13.80 7.37 0.58
CA VAL A 112 12.66 6.47 0.89
C VAL A 112 12.31 6.56 2.37
N TYR A 113 13.30 6.39 3.26
CA TYR A 113 13.08 6.49 4.71
C TYR A 113 12.51 7.85 5.11
N THR A 114 12.96 8.94 4.46
CA THR A 114 12.45 10.29 4.73
C THR A 114 10.94 10.37 4.51
N VAL A 115 10.42 9.76 3.43
CA VAL A 115 8.98 9.74 3.13
C VAL A 115 8.24 8.82 4.10
N GLU A 116 8.75 7.61 4.35
CA GLU A 116 8.14 6.64 5.28
C GLU A 116 8.04 7.20 6.70
N ASN A 117 9.12 7.83 7.19
CA ASN A 117 9.15 8.45 8.50
C ASN A 117 8.20 9.65 8.59
N ALA A 118 8.09 10.44 7.53
CA ALA A 118 7.13 11.54 7.47
C ALA A 118 5.69 11.00 7.48
N LEU A 119 5.39 9.96 6.70
CA LEU A 119 4.09 9.30 6.67
C LEU A 119 3.68 8.75 8.05
N ALA A 120 4.61 8.09 8.74
CA ALA A 120 4.36 7.54 10.08
C ALA A 120 4.06 8.63 11.14
N LYS A 121 4.51 9.86 10.91
CA LYS A 121 4.33 11.01 11.82
C LYS A 121 3.17 11.92 11.43
N VAL A 122 2.45 11.64 10.36
CA VAL A 122 1.30 12.45 9.93
C VAL A 122 0.21 12.41 11.00
N LYS A 123 -0.26 13.59 11.40
CA LYS A 123 -1.32 13.75 12.40
C LYS A 123 -2.53 14.50 11.87
N ASP A 124 -2.39 15.20 10.74
CA ASP A 124 -3.42 16.06 10.17
C ASP A 124 -3.42 15.98 8.63
N GLU A 125 -4.46 16.53 8.03
CA GLU A 125 -4.63 16.57 6.58
C GLU A 125 -3.52 17.38 5.86
N LYS A 126 -3.02 18.44 6.50
CA LYS A 126 -1.94 19.26 5.95
C LYS A 126 -0.62 18.48 5.87
N GLY A 127 -0.33 17.69 6.91
CA GLY A 127 0.80 16.77 6.92
C GLY A 127 0.66 15.71 5.82
N MET A 128 -0.55 15.15 5.65
CA MET A 128 -0.81 14.16 4.60
C MET A 128 -0.57 14.74 3.20
N LYS A 129 -1.10 15.93 2.89
CA LYS A 129 -0.89 16.60 1.59
C LYS A 129 0.58 16.84 1.23
N ARG A 130 1.45 16.95 2.23
CA ARG A 130 2.91 17.12 2.00
C ARG A 130 3.60 15.83 1.63
N VAL A 131 3.09 14.70 2.11
CA VAL A 131 3.69 13.37 1.94
C VAL A 131 3.08 12.64 0.75
N GLU A 132 1.76 12.79 0.51
CA GLU A 132 1.02 12.00 -0.48
C GLU A 132 1.57 12.13 -1.90
N LYS A 133 2.20 13.27 -2.25
CA LYS A 133 2.85 13.48 -3.56
C LYS A 133 4.04 12.54 -3.81
N PHE A 134 4.54 11.89 -2.77
CA PHE A 134 5.62 10.90 -2.84
C PHE A 134 5.11 9.47 -2.69
N LEU A 135 3.79 9.27 -2.67
CA LEU A 135 3.17 7.97 -2.47
C LEU A 135 2.39 7.57 -3.71
N LYS A 136 2.39 6.28 -3.98
CA LYS A 136 1.47 5.63 -4.93
C LYS A 136 0.62 4.61 -4.21
N GLU A 137 -0.56 4.36 -4.75
CA GLU A 137 -1.45 3.32 -4.26
C GLU A 137 -1.22 2.05 -5.07
N GLU A 138 -0.97 0.96 -4.39
CA GLU A 138 -0.74 -0.34 -4.99
C GLU A 138 -1.66 -1.38 -4.37
N VAL A 139 -1.96 -2.43 -5.14
CA VAL A 139 -2.69 -3.59 -4.63
C VAL A 139 -1.94 -4.17 -3.43
N CYS A 140 -2.65 -4.43 -2.34
CA CYS A 140 -2.05 -4.99 -1.15
C CYS A 140 -1.36 -6.33 -1.46
N PRO A 141 -0.05 -6.46 -1.23
CA PRO A 141 0.71 -7.67 -1.58
C PRO A 141 0.32 -8.89 -0.72
N GLU A 142 -0.23 -8.67 0.49
CA GLU A 142 -0.63 -9.75 1.38
C GLU A 142 -1.96 -10.38 0.97
N CYS A 143 -2.97 -9.57 0.66
CA CYS A 143 -4.29 -10.08 0.32
C CYS A 143 -4.60 -10.08 -1.19
N GLY A 144 -3.68 -9.58 -2.03
CA GLY A 144 -3.88 -9.51 -3.48
C GLY A 144 -5.14 -8.72 -3.88
N GLY A 145 -5.49 -7.68 -3.10
CA GLY A 145 -6.68 -6.87 -3.34
C GLY A 145 -7.99 -7.46 -2.80
N SER A 146 -7.98 -8.68 -2.24
CA SER A 146 -9.18 -9.34 -1.73
C SER A 146 -9.77 -8.67 -0.49
N ARG A 147 -9.04 -7.82 0.20
CA ARG A 147 -9.39 -7.15 1.46
C ARG A 147 -9.49 -8.05 2.68
N LEU A 148 -9.41 -9.37 2.50
CA LEU A 148 -9.63 -10.40 3.51
C LEU A 148 -8.32 -10.92 4.11
N SER A 149 -8.36 -11.25 5.40
CA SER A 149 -7.27 -11.92 6.09
C SER A 149 -6.98 -13.31 5.52
N GLU A 150 -5.81 -13.87 5.81
CA GLU A 150 -5.47 -15.23 5.42
C GLU A 150 -6.48 -16.25 6.00
N ALA A 151 -6.87 -16.09 7.27
CA ALA A 151 -7.85 -16.94 7.93
C ALA A 151 -9.22 -16.93 7.21
N ALA A 152 -9.63 -15.78 6.65
CA ALA A 152 -10.86 -15.68 5.88
C ALA A 152 -10.73 -16.26 4.46
N ARG A 153 -9.53 -16.24 3.87
CA ARG A 153 -9.27 -16.76 2.51
C ARG A 153 -8.99 -18.27 2.47
N ALA A 154 -8.51 -18.86 3.58
CA ALA A 154 -8.09 -20.26 3.63
C ALA A 154 -9.22 -21.28 3.41
N PRO A 155 -10.44 -21.13 3.98
CA PRO A 155 -11.52 -22.09 3.76
C PRO A 155 -12.01 -22.11 2.32
N LYS A 156 -12.26 -23.31 1.81
CA LYS A 156 -12.78 -23.50 0.44
C LYS A 156 -14.01 -24.42 0.44
N LEU A 157 -14.98 -24.06 -0.39
CA LEU A 157 -16.15 -24.90 -0.72
C LEU A 157 -16.10 -25.23 -2.22
N CYS A 158 -16.17 -26.49 -2.59
CA CYS A 158 -16.00 -26.93 -3.99
C CYS A 158 -14.72 -26.36 -4.64
N GLY A 159 -13.61 -26.27 -3.87
CA GLY A 159 -12.33 -25.72 -4.34
C GLY A 159 -12.24 -24.19 -4.43
N ILE A 160 -13.34 -23.47 -4.13
CA ILE A 160 -13.44 -22.01 -4.24
C ILE A 160 -13.48 -21.39 -2.85
N GLY A 161 -12.59 -20.39 -2.63
CA GLY A 161 -12.53 -19.62 -1.38
C GLY A 161 -13.46 -18.42 -1.39
N LEU A 162 -13.63 -17.80 -0.21
CA LEU A 162 -14.51 -16.63 -0.05
C LEU A 162 -14.12 -15.47 -0.99
N ALA A 163 -12.83 -15.16 -1.11
CA ALA A 163 -12.35 -14.09 -1.97
C ALA A 163 -12.67 -14.33 -3.46
N GLU A 164 -12.54 -15.59 -3.90
CA GLU A 164 -12.86 -16.01 -5.28
C GLU A 164 -14.37 -15.97 -5.53
N ALA A 165 -15.16 -16.48 -4.60
CA ALA A 165 -16.61 -16.45 -4.69
C ALA A 165 -17.16 -15.01 -4.74
N CYS A 166 -16.61 -14.09 -3.92
CA CYS A 166 -17.02 -12.68 -3.93
C CYS A 166 -16.70 -11.93 -5.22
N LYS A 167 -15.73 -12.41 -6.02
CA LYS A 167 -15.41 -11.85 -7.35
C LYS A 167 -16.34 -12.32 -8.45
N MET A 168 -17.07 -13.41 -8.23
CA MET A 168 -18.05 -13.90 -9.20
C MET A 168 -19.17 -12.88 -9.38
N THR A 169 -19.67 -12.78 -10.61
CA THR A 169 -20.93 -12.09 -10.86
C THR A 169 -22.09 -12.79 -10.12
N LEU A 170 -23.17 -12.08 -9.85
CA LEU A 170 -24.36 -12.70 -9.22
C LEU A 170 -24.85 -13.93 -9.99
N LYS A 171 -24.78 -13.89 -11.32
CA LYS A 171 -25.15 -15.03 -12.17
C LYS A 171 -24.28 -16.25 -11.89
N GLU A 172 -22.94 -16.09 -11.97
CA GLU A 172 -21.98 -17.17 -11.71
C GLU A 172 -22.08 -17.69 -10.27
N LEU A 173 -22.30 -16.78 -9.32
CA LEU A 173 -22.41 -17.12 -7.91
C LEU A 173 -23.66 -17.97 -7.64
N VAL A 174 -24.81 -17.66 -8.27
CA VAL A 174 -26.03 -18.47 -8.17
C VAL A 174 -25.82 -19.87 -8.75
N GLU A 175 -25.13 -19.98 -9.88
CA GLU A 175 -24.80 -21.27 -10.50
C GLU A 175 -23.87 -22.10 -9.59
N TRP A 176 -22.85 -21.51 -9.02
CA TRP A 176 -21.93 -22.17 -8.10
C TRP A 176 -22.61 -22.61 -6.81
N VAL A 177 -23.40 -21.73 -6.17
CA VAL A 177 -24.12 -22.00 -4.92
C VAL A 177 -25.07 -23.18 -5.08
N ALA A 178 -25.65 -23.42 -6.26
CA ALA A 178 -26.52 -24.56 -6.52
C ALA A 178 -25.84 -25.91 -6.30
N HIS A 179 -24.51 -25.99 -6.46
CA HIS A 179 -23.73 -27.23 -6.30
C HIS A 179 -23.13 -27.40 -4.91
N VAL A 180 -23.08 -26.33 -4.08
CA VAL A 180 -22.47 -26.37 -2.76
C VAL A 180 -23.04 -27.42 -1.83
N PRO A 181 -24.38 -27.61 -1.69
CA PRO A 181 -24.93 -28.58 -0.77
C PRO A 181 -24.49 -30.03 -1.08
N GLU A 182 -24.36 -30.39 -2.35
CA GLU A 182 -23.96 -31.74 -2.78
C GLU A 182 -22.53 -32.06 -2.38
N SER A 183 -21.65 -31.06 -2.27
CA SER A 183 -20.25 -31.20 -1.89
C SER A 183 -20.03 -31.40 -0.37
N LEU A 184 -21.08 -31.18 0.42
CA LEU A 184 -21.00 -31.25 1.88
C LEU A 184 -21.40 -32.64 2.42
N PRO A 185 -20.94 -33.00 3.66
CA PRO A 185 -21.44 -34.18 4.37
C PRO A 185 -22.98 -34.20 4.45
N LYS A 186 -23.54 -35.38 4.42
CA LYS A 186 -25.02 -35.58 4.37
C LYS A 186 -25.76 -34.84 5.49
N GLU A 187 -25.16 -34.80 6.67
CA GLU A 187 -25.73 -34.17 7.88
C GLU A 187 -25.84 -32.64 7.74
N MET A 188 -24.97 -32.02 6.92
CA MET A 188 -24.93 -30.58 6.72
C MET A 188 -25.78 -30.10 5.53
N ARG A 189 -26.17 -31.02 4.62
CA ARG A 189 -26.88 -30.66 3.38
C ARG A 189 -28.19 -29.92 3.62
N PRO A 190 -29.09 -30.34 4.54
CA PRO A 190 -30.38 -29.65 4.72
C PRO A 190 -30.19 -28.19 5.15
N MET A 191 -29.21 -27.91 6.02
CA MET A 191 -28.87 -26.53 6.42
C MET A 191 -28.30 -25.74 5.25
N ALA A 192 -27.34 -26.32 4.51
CA ALA A 192 -26.74 -25.69 3.35
C ALA A 192 -27.79 -25.39 2.25
N GLU A 193 -28.66 -26.28 1.96
CA GLU A 193 -29.79 -26.09 1.01
C GLU A 193 -30.65 -24.90 1.41
N SER A 194 -31.06 -24.81 2.67
CA SER A 194 -31.86 -23.69 3.19
C SER A 194 -31.13 -22.33 3.02
N ILE A 195 -29.85 -22.28 3.34
CA ILE A 195 -29.01 -21.05 3.19
C ILE A 195 -28.89 -20.70 1.70
N CYS A 196 -28.56 -21.67 0.86
CA CYS A 196 -28.39 -21.46 -0.57
C CYS A 196 -29.69 -21.01 -1.26
N GLU A 197 -30.85 -21.55 -0.89
CA GLU A 197 -32.14 -21.11 -1.41
C GLU A 197 -32.49 -19.68 -0.98
N SER A 198 -32.20 -19.31 0.27
CA SER A 198 -32.37 -17.94 0.73
C SER A 198 -31.53 -16.98 -0.09
N PHE A 199 -30.25 -17.32 -0.31
CA PHE A 199 -29.37 -16.54 -1.17
C PHE A 199 -29.87 -16.40 -2.60
N LYS A 200 -30.24 -17.52 -3.25
CA LYS A 200 -30.76 -17.53 -4.62
C LYS A 200 -32.01 -16.63 -4.76
N THR A 201 -32.89 -16.64 -3.77
CA THR A 201 -34.11 -15.82 -3.77
C THR A 201 -33.77 -14.32 -3.81
N VAL A 202 -32.78 -13.89 -2.99
CA VAL A 202 -32.33 -12.48 -2.98
C VAL A 202 -31.60 -12.15 -4.28
N ALA A 203 -30.67 -13.00 -4.70
CA ALA A 203 -29.89 -12.81 -5.93
C ALA A 203 -30.79 -12.71 -7.17
N LYS A 204 -31.85 -13.55 -7.27
CA LYS A 204 -32.81 -13.50 -8.36
C LYS A 204 -33.50 -12.14 -8.46
N ARG A 205 -33.93 -11.58 -7.33
CA ARG A 205 -34.56 -10.23 -7.32
C ARG A 205 -33.61 -9.17 -7.88
N LEU A 206 -32.33 -9.23 -7.55
CA LEU A 206 -31.32 -8.30 -8.09
C LEU A 206 -31.09 -8.54 -9.59
N MET A 207 -31.04 -9.80 -10.02
CA MET A 207 -30.88 -10.13 -11.44
C MET A 207 -32.10 -9.71 -12.27
N ASP A 208 -33.31 -9.81 -11.74
CA ASP A 208 -34.55 -9.33 -12.38
C ASP A 208 -34.54 -7.80 -12.57
N LEU A 209 -33.79 -7.08 -11.75
CA LEU A 209 -33.52 -5.65 -11.91
C LEU A 209 -32.35 -5.34 -12.89
N GLY A 210 -31.82 -6.34 -13.59
CA GLY A 210 -30.70 -6.17 -14.53
C GLY A 210 -29.32 -6.13 -13.90
N LEU A 211 -29.17 -6.47 -12.60
CA LEU A 211 -27.90 -6.37 -11.84
C LEU A 211 -27.11 -7.68 -11.81
N SER A 212 -27.31 -8.58 -12.78
CA SER A 212 -26.64 -9.90 -12.85
C SER A 212 -25.10 -9.83 -12.94
N TYR A 213 -24.57 -8.71 -13.40
CA TYR A 213 -23.13 -8.44 -13.57
C TYR A 213 -22.41 -7.97 -12.29
N LEU A 214 -23.13 -7.65 -11.22
CA LEU A 214 -22.53 -7.22 -9.97
C LEU A 214 -21.82 -8.37 -9.25
N SER A 215 -20.73 -8.04 -8.56
CA SER A 215 -20.02 -8.94 -7.65
C SER A 215 -20.08 -8.44 -6.21
N LEU A 216 -19.89 -9.34 -5.23
CA LEU A 216 -19.99 -9.00 -3.81
C LEU A 216 -18.73 -8.28 -3.27
N ASP A 217 -17.63 -8.35 -3.99
CA ASP A 217 -16.36 -7.68 -3.62
C ASP A 217 -16.34 -6.19 -3.99
N ARG A 218 -17.38 -5.69 -4.64
CA ARG A 218 -17.46 -4.29 -5.05
C ARG A 218 -17.52 -3.37 -3.84
N ALA A 219 -16.64 -2.35 -3.81
CA ALA A 219 -16.67 -1.35 -2.74
C ALA A 219 -17.91 -0.46 -2.86
N ALA A 220 -18.46 -0.04 -1.71
CA ALA A 220 -19.66 0.80 -1.67
C ALA A 220 -19.50 2.18 -2.31
N ALA A 221 -18.25 2.62 -2.54
CA ALA A 221 -17.91 3.92 -3.12
C ALA A 221 -17.61 3.89 -4.63
N THR A 222 -17.95 2.80 -5.32
CA THR A 222 -17.72 2.64 -6.78
C THR A 222 -19.02 2.60 -7.55
#